data_dd0bcef30ad3871713cf195007231b45
#
_entry.id   dd0bcef30ad3871713cf195007231b45
#
_cell.length_a   1.000
_cell.length_b   1.000
_cell.length_c   1.000
_cell.angle_alpha   90.00
_cell.angle_beta   90.00
_cell.angle_gamma   90.00
#
_symmetry.space_group_name_H-M   'P 1'
#
loop_
_entity.id
_entity.type
_entity.pdbx_description
1 polymer ?
#
loop_
_entity_poly.entity_id
_entity_poly.type
_entity_poly.pdbx_seq_one_letter_code
_entity_poly.pdbx_strand_id
1 'polypeptide(L)'
;MVSQLLAGGLVSFVNFCVHAVMTGLIVIITRRIAGATDDLHVFMRITALLTITVIALTVAHVLEIALWAGFMKLAGITASETGVFEFAFENYVALGYGDVVAGGGWRLIGPIMALNGLLLIGWSVAIIFEVMKMAEFQVGLQEKRSR
;
A
#
# COMPACT_ATOMS: atom_id res chain seq x y z
N MET A 1 -24.86 -12.08 3.25
CA MET A 1 -23.59 -12.33 3.98
C MET A 1 -22.54 -13.00 3.08
N VAL A 2 -22.81 -14.18 2.51
CA VAL A 2 -21.85 -14.90 1.65
C VAL A 2 -21.44 -14.06 0.42
N SER A 3 -22.39 -13.40 -0.25
CA SER A 3 -22.11 -12.53 -1.40
C SER A 3 -21.16 -11.37 -1.07
N GLN A 4 -21.28 -10.77 0.12
CA GLN A 4 -20.39 -9.69 0.56
C GLN A 4 -18.96 -10.21 0.81
N LEU A 5 -18.84 -11.39 1.42
CA LEU A 5 -17.53 -12.03 1.63
C LEU A 5 -16.86 -12.40 0.31
N LEU A 6 -17.62 -12.93 -0.64
CA LEU A 6 -17.07 -13.29 -1.97
C LEU A 6 -16.67 -12.04 -2.75
N ALA A 7 -17.54 -11.04 -2.83
CA ALA A 7 -17.25 -9.80 -3.56
C ALA A 7 -16.10 -9.02 -2.90
N GLY A 8 -16.16 -8.82 -1.58
CA GLY A 8 -15.09 -8.15 -0.85
C GLY A 8 -13.77 -8.93 -0.89
N GLY A 9 -13.82 -10.26 -0.82
CA GLY A 9 -12.66 -11.12 -0.98
C GLY A 9 -12.03 -11.01 -2.36
N LEU A 10 -12.83 -10.91 -3.43
CA LEU A 10 -12.34 -10.70 -4.78
C LEU A 10 -11.63 -9.34 -4.93
N VAL A 11 -12.23 -8.27 -4.41
CA VAL A 11 -11.61 -6.93 -4.44
C VAL A 11 -10.32 -6.92 -3.62
N SER A 12 -10.32 -7.55 -2.44
CA SER A 12 -9.12 -7.72 -1.63
C SER A 12 -8.02 -8.46 -2.39
N PHE A 13 -8.35 -9.53 -3.09
CA PHE A 13 -7.40 -10.29 -3.91
C PHE A 13 -6.81 -9.43 -5.04
N VAL A 14 -7.64 -8.64 -5.74
CA VAL A 14 -7.15 -7.70 -6.77
C VAL A 14 -6.19 -6.69 -6.14
N ASN A 15 -6.51 -6.13 -4.97
CA ASN A 15 -5.61 -5.23 -4.26
C ASN A 15 -4.28 -5.90 -3.89
N PHE A 16 -4.30 -7.15 -3.42
CA PHE A 16 -3.06 -7.90 -3.18
C PHE A 16 -2.22 -8.06 -4.45
N CYS A 17 -2.84 -8.32 -5.59
CA CYS A 17 -2.13 -8.40 -6.88
C CYS A 17 -1.51 -7.05 -7.27
N VAL A 18 -2.25 -5.95 -7.12
CA VAL A 18 -1.75 -4.58 -7.39
C VAL A 18 -0.57 -4.26 -6.48
N HIS A 19 -0.70 -4.53 -5.17
CA HIS A 19 0.37 -4.31 -4.21
C HIS A 19 1.62 -5.14 -4.51
N ALA A 20 1.46 -6.41 -4.89
CA ALA A 20 2.56 -7.29 -5.28
C ALA A 20 3.31 -6.76 -6.52
N VAL A 21 2.58 -6.28 -7.53
CA VAL A 21 3.18 -5.65 -8.73
C VAL A 21 3.95 -4.39 -8.34
N MET A 22 3.35 -3.50 -7.54
CA MET A 22 3.99 -2.28 -7.06
C MET A 22 5.25 -2.58 -6.23
N THR A 23 5.18 -3.58 -5.35
CA THR A 23 6.34 -4.07 -4.60
C THR A 23 7.46 -4.54 -5.52
N GLY A 24 7.14 -5.33 -6.53
CA GLY A 24 8.11 -5.78 -7.53
C GLY A 24 8.79 -4.62 -8.26
N LEU A 25 8.02 -3.62 -8.68
CA LEU A 25 8.53 -2.39 -9.30
C LEU A 25 9.44 -1.61 -8.35
N ILE A 26 9.05 -1.44 -7.09
CA ILE A 26 9.86 -0.76 -6.06
C ILE A 26 11.21 -1.46 -5.92
N VAL A 27 11.24 -2.79 -5.79
CA VAL A 27 12.48 -3.56 -5.67
C VAL A 27 13.37 -3.39 -6.90
N ILE A 28 12.81 -3.41 -8.10
CA ILE A 28 13.58 -3.20 -9.34
C ILE A 28 14.15 -1.80 -9.40
N ILE A 29 13.34 -0.77 -9.12
CA ILE A 29 13.73 0.64 -9.18
C ILE A 29 14.81 0.92 -8.13
N THR A 30 14.63 0.49 -6.90
CA THR A 30 15.60 0.70 -5.82
C THR A 30 16.93 0.04 -6.11
N ARG A 31 16.94 -1.17 -6.66
CA ARG A 31 18.19 -1.84 -7.10
C ARG A 31 18.90 -1.08 -8.22
N ARG A 32 18.17 -0.53 -9.20
CA ARG A 32 18.76 0.27 -10.30
C ARG A 32 19.34 1.59 -9.78
N ILE A 33 18.60 2.30 -8.93
CA ILE A 33 19.06 3.56 -8.34
C ILE A 33 20.28 3.31 -7.44
N ALA A 34 20.26 2.24 -6.68
CA ALA A 34 21.38 1.86 -5.82
C ALA A 34 22.69 1.67 -6.61
N GLY A 35 22.62 1.07 -7.82
CA GLY A 35 23.80 0.93 -8.70
C GLY A 35 24.22 2.22 -9.42
N ALA A 36 23.30 3.15 -9.64
CA ALA A 36 23.57 4.42 -10.33
C ALA A 36 24.06 5.54 -9.39
N THR A 37 24.00 5.33 -8.07
CA THR A 37 24.32 6.34 -7.05
C THR A 37 25.54 5.98 -6.21
N ASP A 38 26.43 5.15 -6.74
CA ASP A 38 27.66 4.71 -6.04
C ASP A 38 28.58 5.89 -5.64
N ASP A 39 28.54 7.00 -6.36
CA ASP A 39 29.34 8.21 -6.08
C ASP A 39 28.68 9.16 -5.07
N LEU A 40 27.41 8.93 -4.67
CA LEU A 40 26.73 9.77 -3.69
C LEU A 40 27.15 9.45 -2.27
N HIS A 41 27.21 10.50 -1.43
CA HIS A 41 27.40 10.30 0.01
C HIS A 41 26.34 9.33 0.57
N VAL A 42 26.78 8.37 1.37
CA VAL A 42 25.96 7.27 1.92
C VAL A 42 24.62 7.75 2.49
N PHE A 43 24.63 8.81 3.28
CA PHE A 43 23.43 9.37 3.87
C PHE A 43 22.40 9.83 2.82
N MET A 44 22.85 10.54 1.78
CA MET A 44 21.97 11.02 0.71
C MET A 44 21.35 9.86 -0.08
N ARG A 45 22.11 8.81 -0.31
CA ARG A 45 21.66 7.61 -1.02
C ARG A 45 20.58 6.87 -0.23
N ILE A 46 20.81 6.59 1.05
CA ILE A 46 19.83 5.93 1.92
C ILE A 46 18.55 6.75 1.97
N THR A 47 18.65 8.07 2.19
CA THR A 47 17.50 8.97 2.26
C THR A 47 16.71 8.96 0.95
N ALA A 48 17.37 9.02 -0.20
CA ALA A 48 16.72 8.99 -1.51
C ALA A 48 15.97 7.66 -1.73
N LEU A 49 16.59 6.51 -1.44
CA LEU A 49 15.97 5.20 -1.60
C LEU A 49 14.72 5.04 -0.72
N LEU A 50 14.80 5.44 0.54
CA LEU A 50 13.66 5.38 1.46
C LEU A 50 12.54 6.34 1.03
N THR A 51 12.89 7.57 0.63
CA THR A 51 11.88 8.55 0.18
C THR A 51 11.12 8.06 -1.05
N ILE A 52 11.83 7.53 -2.05
CA ILE A 52 11.21 6.98 -3.27
C ILE A 52 10.31 5.79 -2.92
N THR A 53 10.77 4.91 -2.02
CA THR A 53 9.99 3.75 -1.57
C THR A 53 8.69 4.19 -0.89
N VAL A 54 8.76 5.15 0.04
CA VAL A 54 7.57 5.65 0.75
C VAL A 54 6.58 6.32 -0.21
N ILE A 55 7.07 7.14 -1.15
CA ILE A 55 6.20 7.76 -2.16
C ILE A 55 5.50 6.70 -3.01
N ALA A 56 6.25 5.70 -3.50
CA ALA A 56 5.68 4.64 -4.33
C ALA A 56 4.64 3.80 -3.57
N LEU A 57 4.88 3.47 -2.29
CA LEU A 57 3.92 2.76 -1.45
C LEU A 57 2.68 3.61 -1.16
N THR A 58 2.84 4.92 -0.93
CA THR A 58 1.70 5.84 -0.76
C THR A 58 0.82 5.87 -2.01
N VAL A 59 1.42 5.94 -3.19
CA VAL A 59 0.69 5.86 -4.47
C VAL A 59 -0.04 4.53 -4.60
N ALA A 60 0.60 3.41 -4.24
CA ALA A 60 -0.04 2.09 -4.24
C ALA A 60 -1.30 2.07 -3.36
N HIS A 61 -1.21 2.56 -2.12
CA HIS A 61 -2.34 2.61 -1.20
C HIS A 61 -3.48 3.50 -1.71
N VAL A 62 -3.17 4.66 -2.31
CA VAL A 62 -4.20 5.52 -2.91
C VAL A 62 -4.92 4.82 -4.07
N LEU A 63 -4.20 4.06 -4.90
CA LEU A 63 -4.80 3.26 -5.98
C LEU A 63 -5.70 2.14 -5.42
N GLU A 64 -5.29 1.46 -4.37
CA GLU A 64 -6.04 0.41 -3.69
C GLU A 64 -7.33 0.94 -3.07
N ILE A 65 -7.28 2.11 -2.45
CA ILE A 65 -8.47 2.83 -1.95
C ILE A 65 -9.39 3.21 -3.10
N ALA A 66 -8.85 3.69 -4.22
CA ALA A 66 -9.62 4.03 -5.40
C ALA A 66 -10.30 2.79 -6.03
N LEU A 67 -9.65 1.63 -6.01
CA LEU A 67 -10.26 0.36 -6.44
C LEU A 67 -11.46 -0.01 -5.56
N TRP A 68 -11.35 0.12 -4.25
CA TRP A 68 -12.46 -0.09 -3.32
C TRP A 68 -13.63 0.89 -3.60
N ALA A 69 -13.33 2.18 -3.74
CA ALA A 69 -14.32 3.20 -4.07
C ALA A 69 -15.00 2.93 -5.43
N GLY A 70 -14.22 2.52 -6.44
CA GLY A 70 -14.71 2.13 -7.75
C GLY A 70 -15.64 0.92 -7.69
N PHE A 71 -15.26 -0.12 -6.95
CA PHE A 71 -16.12 -1.28 -6.71
C PHE A 71 -17.45 -0.88 -6.05
N MET A 72 -17.41 -0.09 -4.98
CA MET A 72 -18.62 0.36 -4.30
C MET A 72 -19.55 1.14 -5.22
N LYS A 73 -18.99 2.04 -6.04
CA LYS A 73 -19.74 2.80 -7.02
C LYS A 73 -20.40 1.91 -8.06
N LEU A 74 -19.69 0.93 -8.60
CA LEU A 74 -20.20 -0.02 -9.59
C LEU A 74 -21.26 -0.96 -9.01
N ALA A 75 -21.10 -1.36 -7.75
CA ALA A 75 -22.06 -2.21 -7.05
C ALA A 75 -23.29 -1.44 -6.50
N GLY A 76 -23.38 -0.12 -6.72
CA GLY A 76 -24.46 0.71 -6.19
C GLY A 76 -24.47 0.77 -4.66
N ILE A 77 -23.34 0.58 -4.00
CA ILE A 77 -23.21 0.64 -2.55
C ILE A 77 -23.06 2.12 -2.17
N THR A 78 -24.11 2.67 -1.56
CA THR A 78 -24.09 4.05 -1.07
C THR A 78 -23.60 4.06 0.38
N ALA A 79 -22.58 4.82 0.64
CA ALA A 79 -22.29 5.36 1.95
C ALA A 79 -23.09 6.66 2.07
N SER A 80 -23.87 6.88 3.16
CA SER A 80 -24.80 8.00 3.28
C SER A 80 -24.17 9.36 2.90
N GLU A 81 -24.08 10.36 3.62
CA GLU A 81 -23.71 11.73 3.22
C GLU A 81 -22.24 11.94 2.82
N THR A 82 -21.33 11.00 3.13
CA THR A 82 -19.93 11.04 2.73
C THR A 82 -19.71 10.50 1.32
N GLY A 83 -18.71 11.03 0.62
CA GLY A 83 -18.31 10.47 -0.66
C GLY A 83 -17.83 9.02 -0.54
N VAL A 84 -18.12 8.19 -1.54
CA VAL A 84 -17.72 6.77 -1.57
C VAL A 84 -16.20 6.60 -1.38
N PHE A 85 -15.41 7.54 -1.89
CA PHE A 85 -13.95 7.52 -1.73
C PHE A 85 -13.54 7.79 -0.28
N GLU A 86 -14.18 8.74 0.39
CA GLU A 86 -13.94 9.06 1.79
C GLU A 86 -14.26 7.86 2.69
N PHE A 87 -15.42 7.24 2.49
CA PHE A 87 -15.78 6.00 3.18
C PHE A 87 -14.75 4.89 2.94
N ALA A 88 -14.29 4.70 1.69
CA ALA A 88 -13.27 3.72 1.37
C ALA A 88 -11.94 4.03 2.07
N PHE A 89 -11.54 5.30 2.09
CA PHE A 89 -10.31 5.74 2.74
C PHE A 89 -10.34 5.46 4.25
N GLU A 90 -11.40 5.90 4.94
CA GLU A 90 -11.56 5.73 6.38
C GLU A 90 -11.53 4.26 6.81
N ASN A 91 -12.25 3.41 6.07
CA ASN A 91 -12.28 1.99 6.37
C ASN A 91 -10.96 1.30 6.03
N TYR A 92 -10.33 1.64 4.90
CA TYR A 92 -9.05 1.05 4.49
C TYR A 92 -7.94 1.28 5.53
N VAL A 93 -7.85 2.49 6.09
CA VAL A 93 -6.90 2.80 7.16
C VAL A 93 -7.37 2.39 8.55
N ALA A 94 -8.52 1.71 8.64
CA ALA A 94 -9.16 1.28 9.88
C ALA A 94 -9.41 2.42 10.88
N LEU A 95 -9.64 3.64 10.38
CA LEU A 95 -9.93 4.81 11.21
C LEU A 95 -11.30 4.69 11.87
N GLY A 96 -12.33 4.31 11.07
CA GLY A 96 -13.64 3.89 11.52
C GLY A 96 -14.31 4.84 12.50
N TYR A 97 -14.64 6.07 12.09
CA TYR A 97 -15.41 7.00 12.94
C TYR A 97 -16.76 6.42 13.38
N GLY A 98 -17.31 5.47 12.61
CA GLY A 98 -18.53 4.76 12.96
C GLY A 98 -19.83 5.51 12.67
N ASP A 99 -19.77 6.71 12.15
CA ASP A 99 -20.88 7.58 11.78
C ASP A 99 -21.51 7.18 10.44
N VAL A 100 -20.77 6.49 9.58
CA VAL A 100 -21.22 6.01 8.28
C VAL A 100 -21.10 4.51 8.16
N VAL A 101 -22.18 3.86 7.74
CA VAL A 101 -22.25 2.42 7.46
C VAL A 101 -22.75 2.21 6.04
N ALA A 102 -22.13 1.28 5.30
CA ALA A 102 -22.58 0.93 3.96
C ALA A 102 -24.03 0.45 3.96
N GLY A 103 -24.87 1.08 3.12
CA GLY A 103 -26.28 0.77 2.98
C GLY A 103 -26.55 -0.51 2.18
N GLY A 104 -27.86 -0.81 1.94
CA GLY A 104 -28.24 -1.88 1.02
C GLY A 104 -27.83 -3.30 1.42
N GLY A 105 -27.62 -3.54 2.72
CA GLY A 105 -27.22 -4.87 3.20
C GLY A 105 -25.72 -5.15 3.07
N TRP A 106 -24.85 -4.16 2.78
CA TRP A 106 -23.41 -4.28 2.60
C TRP A 106 -22.59 -3.96 3.87
N ARG A 107 -23.14 -4.22 5.04
CA ARG A 107 -22.52 -3.85 6.33
C ARG A 107 -21.14 -4.46 6.58
N LEU A 108 -20.81 -5.61 5.96
CA LEU A 108 -19.50 -6.26 6.12
C LEU A 108 -18.41 -5.66 5.23
N ILE A 109 -18.75 -4.78 4.28
CA ILE A 109 -17.76 -4.27 3.34
C ILE A 109 -16.71 -3.40 4.01
N GLY A 110 -17.08 -2.58 4.97
CA GLY A 110 -16.16 -1.77 5.77
C GLY A 110 -15.14 -2.63 6.53
N PRO A 111 -15.56 -3.59 7.37
CA PRO A 111 -14.65 -4.53 8.05
C PRO A 111 -13.74 -5.33 7.11
N ILE A 112 -14.24 -5.77 5.94
CA ILE A 112 -13.41 -6.48 4.94
C ILE A 112 -12.35 -5.53 4.37
N MET A 113 -12.72 -4.30 4.06
CA MET A 113 -11.84 -3.26 3.58
C MET A 113 -10.75 -2.91 4.61
N ALA A 114 -11.13 -2.80 5.88
CA ALA A 114 -10.19 -2.56 6.99
C ALA A 114 -9.17 -3.70 7.12
N LEU A 115 -9.62 -4.95 7.08
CA LEU A 115 -8.73 -6.10 7.13
C LEU A 115 -7.76 -6.11 5.93
N ASN A 116 -8.24 -5.84 4.72
CA ASN A 116 -7.41 -5.72 3.53
C ASN A 116 -6.36 -4.61 3.68
N GLY A 117 -6.78 -3.42 4.08
CA GLY A 117 -5.88 -2.28 4.28
C GLY A 117 -4.80 -2.54 5.33
N LEU A 118 -5.16 -3.08 6.49
CA LEU A 118 -4.20 -3.42 7.55
C LEU A 118 -3.14 -4.43 7.08
N LEU A 119 -3.53 -5.45 6.31
CA LEU A 119 -2.59 -6.44 5.77
C LEU A 119 -1.64 -5.81 4.76
N LEU A 120 -2.11 -4.93 3.87
CA LEU A 120 -1.29 -4.26 2.86
C LEU A 120 -0.37 -3.19 3.49
N ILE A 121 -0.84 -2.45 4.49
CA ILE A 121 -0.02 -1.51 5.27
C ILE A 121 1.08 -2.29 6.01
N GLY A 122 0.75 -3.42 6.63
CA GLY A 122 1.75 -4.28 7.27
C GLY A 122 2.80 -4.82 6.29
N TRP A 123 2.38 -5.19 5.08
CA TRP A 123 3.29 -5.58 4.00
C TRP A 123 4.22 -4.42 3.60
N SER A 124 3.68 -3.20 3.47
CA SER A 124 4.48 -1.99 3.17
C SER A 124 5.58 -1.74 4.20
N VAL A 125 5.31 -1.94 5.49
CA VAL A 125 6.32 -1.82 6.54
C VAL A 125 7.46 -2.81 6.33
N ALA A 126 7.16 -4.06 5.96
CA ALA A 126 8.17 -5.06 5.65
C ALA A 126 9.03 -4.67 4.43
N ILE A 127 8.45 -4.07 3.38
CA ILE A 127 9.18 -3.57 2.21
C ILE A 127 10.14 -2.43 2.60
N ILE A 128 9.69 -1.46 3.39
CA ILE A 128 10.53 -0.37 3.87
C ILE A 128 11.75 -0.93 4.63
N PHE A 129 11.51 -1.92 5.49
CA PHE A 129 12.57 -2.57 6.25
C PHE A 129 13.56 -3.31 5.35
N GLU A 130 13.08 -4.00 4.31
CA GLU A 130 13.94 -4.70 3.35
C GLU A 130 14.80 -3.72 2.52
N VAL A 131 14.22 -2.60 2.08
CA VAL A 131 14.97 -1.54 1.38
C VAL A 131 16.06 -0.94 2.28
N MET A 132 15.75 -0.72 3.56
CA MET A 132 16.72 -0.23 4.53
C MET A 132 17.90 -1.20 4.69
N LYS A 133 17.63 -2.49 4.89
CA LYS A 133 18.67 -3.53 4.97
C LYS A 133 19.54 -3.60 3.71
N MET A 134 18.91 -3.50 2.55
CA MET A 134 19.63 -3.49 1.28
C MET A 134 20.58 -2.29 1.18
N ALA A 135 20.14 -1.12 1.62
CA ALA A 135 20.96 0.09 1.63
C ALA A 135 22.16 -0.04 2.59
N GLU A 136 21.95 -0.56 3.80
CA GLU A 136 23.02 -0.81 4.79
C GLU A 136 24.06 -1.81 4.28
N PHE A 137 23.61 -2.91 3.67
CA PHE A 137 24.52 -3.93 3.11
C PHE A 137 25.44 -3.34 2.04
N GLN A 138 24.94 -2.48 1.17
CA GLN A 138 25.74 -1.82 0.13
C GLN A 138 26.77 -0.86 0.71
N VAL A 139 26.44 -0.16 1.80
CA VAL A 139 27.41 0.68 2.53
C VAL A 139 28.57 -0.14 3.07
N GLY A 140 28.29 -1.26 3.73
CA GLY A 140 29.32 -2.15 4.25
C GLY A 140 30.25 -2.75 3.17
N LEU A 141 29.75 -2.94 1.94
CA LEU A 141 30.58 -3.37 0.81
C LEU A 141 31.50 -2.26 0.29
N GLN A 142 31.05 -1.00 0.28
CA GLN A 142 31.89 0.14 -0.13
C GLN A 142 33.02 0.40 0.85
N GLU A 143 32.76 0.35 2.15
CA GLU A 143 33.81 0.48 3.17
C GLU A 143 34.88 -0.59 3.06
N LYS A 144 34.52 -1.83 2.68
CA LYS A 144 35.49 -2.91 2.44
C LYS A 144 36.34 -2.73 1.16
N ARG A 145 35.80 -2.02 0.16
CA ARG A 145 36.52 -1.72 -1.10
C ARG A 145 37.52 -0.57 -0.97
N SER A 146 37.26 0.33 -0.01
CA SER A 146 38.12 1.51 0.23
C SER A 146 39.29 1.26 1.17
N ARG A 147 39.35 0.08 1.77
CA ARG A 147 40.49 -0.43 2.59
C ARG A 147 41.37 -1.38 1.80
#